data_5cf4a82c7bf6755014266444c9982256
#
_entry.id   5cf4a82c7bf6755014266444c9982256
#
_cell.length_a   1.000
_cell.length_b   1.000
_cell.length_c   1.000
_cell.angle_alpha   90.00
_cell.angle_beta   90.00
_cell.angle_gamma   90.00
#
_symmetry.space_group_name_H-M   'P 1'
#
loop_
_entity.id
_entity.type
_entity.pdbx_description
1 polymer ?
#
loop_
_entity_poly.entity_id
_entity_poly.type
_entity_poly.pdbx_seq_one_letter_code
_entity_poly.pdbx_strand_id
1 'polypeptide(L)'
;MSILGTQLNPRSADFLANAAAMRAVVEDLQAQVAKVAEGGGEAARAKHVARGKLLPRERVAMLLDPGTPFLEIAPLAALNMYRNDAPGAGLIAGIGRVSGVDCMIVCNDATVKGGTYYPMTVKKHLRAQEIAAQNRLPCIYLVDSGGANLPNQDDVFPDREHFGRIFFNQANMSAQGIAQIAVVMGSCTAGGAYVPAMSDESIIVKNQGTIFLGGPPLVKAATGEVVSAEDLGGGDVHTRLSGVADHLAHNDTHALALARQAVANLNHAKQPSAGDLPPEAPLFDGGELYGVIPVDTRKPFDVREIIARVVDGSRFDEFKARFGATLVCGFARIEGMQVGIIANNGILFSESAVKGAHFIELCCQRKIPLVFLQNITGFMVGRKYENEGIARHGAKLVTAVATAAVPKFTIIIGGSFGAGNYGMCGRAYSPRFLWMWPNARISVMGGEQAASVLATVKRDGIEAKGGQWTAEEEEAFKAPIRQQYEDQGHPYYATARLWDDGVIDPADTRRVLALGLAATRNAPIEDTRFGVFRM
;
A
#
# COMPACT_ATOMS: atom_id res chain seq x y z
N MET A 1 13.68 2.77 28.71
CA MET A 1 14.18 2.68 27.31
C MET A 1 15.50 3.41 27.23
N SER A 2 16.53 2.79 26.65
CA SER A 2 17.83 3.43 26.40
C SER A 2 17.72 4.35 25.19
N ILE A 3 18.48 5.41 25.18
CA ILE A 3 18.61 6.29 24.02
C ILE A 3 19.64 5.66 23.07
N LEU A 4 19.27 5.49 21.80
CA LEU A 4 20.20 5.04 20.77
C LEU A 4 21.18 6.18 20.45
N GLY A 5 22.49 5.86 20.42
CA GLY A 5 23.50 6.73 19.87
C GLY A 5 23.61 6.57 18.35
N THR A 6 24.34 7.47 17.70
CA THR A 6 24.72 7.34 16.29
C THR A 6 26.23 7.19 16.13
N GLN A 7 26.65 6.35 15.21
CA GLN A 7 28.04 6.23 14.76
C GLN A 7 28.24 6.89 13.39
N LEU A 8 27.15 7.37 12.79
CA LEU A 8 27.22 8.06 11.50
C LEU A 8 27.85 9.44 11.65
N ASN A 9 28.72 9.76 10.72
CA ASN A 9 29.27 11.11 10.56
C ASN A 9 28.66 11.74 9.30
N PRO A 10 27.68 12.67 9.43
CA PRO A 10 27.03 13.31 8.28
C PRO A 10 27.98 14.11 7.37
N ARG A 11 29.24 14.32 7.81
CA ARG A 11 30.28 15.02 7.03
C ARG A 11 31.26 14.05 6.35
N SER A 12 31.15 12.75 6.58
CA SER A 12 32.03 11.78 5.93
C SER A 12 31.76 11.67 4.44
N ALA A 13 32.79 11.35 3.65
CA ALA A 13 32.65 11.18 2.21
C ALA A 13 31.64 10.05 1.86
N ASP A 14 31.66 8.93 2.59
CA ASP A 14 30.75 7.81 2.40
C ASP A 14 29.29 8.23 2.67
N PHE A 15 29.04 8.95 3.78
CA PHE A 15 27.68 9.43 4.08
C PHE A 15 27.16 10.38 3.00
N LEU A 16 28.00 11.33 2.58
CA LEU A 16 27.62 12.30 1.54
C LEU A 16 27.34 11.62 0.19
N ALA A 17 28.14 10.62 -0.19
CA ALA A 17 27.92 9.84 -1.40
C ALA A 17 26.61 9.04 -1.33
N ASN A 18 26.34 8.36 -0.21
CA ASN A 18 25.10 7.64 0.02
C ASN A 18 23.88 8.58 -0.04
N ALA A 19 23.97 9.71 0.64
CA ALA A 19 22.90 10.71 0.67
C ALA A 19 22.63 11.31 -0.72
N ALA A 20 23.66 11.56 -1.51
CA ALA A 20 23.51 12.05 -2.88
C ALA A 20 22.80 11.03 -3.77
N ALA A 21 23.19 9.75 -3.69
CA ALA A 21 22.57 8.67 -4.44
C ALA A 21 21.09 8.47 -4.05
N MET A 22 20.79 8.50 -2.75
CA MET A 22 19.41 8.38 -2.27
C MET A 22 18.55 9.57 -2.71
N ARG A 23 19.08 10.80 -2.63
CA ARG A 23 18.35 11.99 -3.11
C ARG A 23 18.00 11.89 -4.59
N ALA A 24 18.91 11.40 -5.42
CA ALA A 24 18.64 11.23 -6.85
C ALA A 24 17.43 10.32 -7.13
N VAL A 25 17.32 9.19 -6.43
CA VAL A 25 16.17 8.29 -6.58
C VAL A 25 14.89 8.84 -5.93
N VAL A 26 15.00 9.67 -4.89
CA VAL A 26 13.86 10.37 -4.28
C VAL A 26 13.35 11.48 -5.21
N GLU A 27 14.22 12.25 -5.84
CA GLU A 27 13.86 13.27 -6.82
C GLU A 27 13.16 12.65 -8.04
N ASP A 28 13.67 11.52 -8.53
CA ASP A 28 12.97 10.76 -9.59
C ASP A 28 11.59 10.28 -9.13
N LEU A 29 11.48 9.74 -7.92
CA LEU A 29 10.18 9.33 -7.35
C LEU A 29 9.19 10.49 -7.32
N GLN A 30 9.63 11.66 -6.84
CA GLN A 30 8.78 12.87 -6.78
C GLN A 30 8.34 13.32 -8.17
N ALA A 31 9.23 13.26 -9.16
CA ALA A 31 8.91 13.57 -10.56
C ALA A 31 7.88 12.59 -11.14
N GLN A 32 8.01 11.28 -10.88
CA GLN A 32 7.04 10.28 -11.32
C GLN A 32 5.66 10.49 -10.65
N VAL A 33 5.62 10.76 -9.36
CA VAL A 33 4.37 11.04 -8.64
C VAL A 33 3.71 12.31 -9.17
N ALA A 34 4.47 13.38 -9.40
CA ALA A 34 3.96 14.62 -9.97
C ALA A 34 3.36 14.39 -11.38
N LYS A 35 4.06 13.63 -12.22
CA LYS A 35 3.57 13.26 -13.56
C LYS A 35 2.27 12.47 -13.51
N VAL A 36 2.18 11.47 -12.64
CA VAL A 36 0.95 10.67 -12.48
C VAL A 36 -0.20 11.52 -11.92
N ALA A 37 0.09 12.51 -11.08
CA ALA A 37 -0.90 13.42 -10.53
C ALA A 37 -1.61 14.30 -11.60
N GLU A 38 -1.05 14.43 -12.80
CA GLU A 38 -1.70 15.09 -13.95
C GLU A 38 -2.87 14.30 -14.53
N GLY A 39 -3.06 13.05 -14.11
CA GLY A 39 -4.15 12.18 -14.57
C GLY A 39 -4.13 11.98 -16.09
N GLY A 40 -5.25 12.28 -16.77
CA GLY A 40 -5.38 12.14 -18.23
C GLY A 40 -4.67 13.22 -19.06
N GLY A 41 -3.89 14.10 -18.42
CA GLY A 41 -3.15 15.17 -19.05
C GLY A 41 -3.98 16.44 -19.30
N GLU A 42 -3.34 17.49 -19.81
CA GLU A 42 -3.91 18.84 -19.92
C GLU A 42 -5.24 18.90 -20.69
N ALA A 43 -5.30 18.28 -21.86
CA ALA A 43 -6.50 18.32 -22.70
C ALA A 43 -7.72 17.63 -22.03
N ALA A 44 -7.50 16.50 -21.36
CA ALA A 44 -8.56 15.78 -20.65
C ALA A 44 -9.02 16.58 -19.42
N ARG A 45 -8.10 17.19 -18.69
CA ARG A 45 -8.38 18.06 -17.54
C ARG A 45 -9.17 19.29 -17.96
N ALA A 46 -8.76 19.99 -19.02
CA ALA A 46 -9.47 21.14 -19.56
C ALA A 46 -10.92 20.78 -19.97
N LYS A 47 -11.11 19.64 -20.65
CA LYS A 47 -12.45 19.13 -21.01
C LYS A 47 -13.29 18.80 -19.77
N HIS A 48 -12.68 18.29 -18.71
CA HIS A 48 -13.35 17.97 -17.45
C HIS A 48 -13.84 19.24 -16.75
N VAL A 49 -12.97 20.24 -16.60
CA VAL A 49 -13.28 21.54 -15.99
C VAL A 49 -14.33 22.32 -16.78
N ALA A 50 -14.26 22.27 -18.12
CA ALA A 50 -15.24 22.92 -19.01
C ALA A 50 -16.69 22.40 -18.82
N ARG A 51 -16.86 21.24 -18.19
CA ARG A 51 -18.17 20.68 -17.80
C ARG A 51 -18.65 21.16 -16.42
N GLY A 52 -17.95 22.09 -15.78
CA GLY A 52 -18.26 22.59 -14.45
C GLY A 52 -17.85 21.66 -13.30
N LYS A 53 -16.99 20.69 -13.57
CA LYS A 53 -16.51 19.71 -12.59
C LYS A 53 -15.19 20.16 -11.95
N LEU A 54 -15.04 19.88 -10.67
CA LEU A 54 -13.74 19.94 -10.00
C LEU A 54 -12.83 18.80 -10.47
N LEU A 55 -11.53 19.05 -10.55
CA LEU A 55 -10.58 17.97 -10.80
C LEU A 55 -10.60 16.94 -9.66
N PRO A 56 -10.31 15.65 -9.94
CA PRO A 56 -10.40 14.61 -8.91
C PRO A 56 -9.58 14.90 -7.65
N ARG A 57 -8.36 15.42 -7.79
CA ARG A 57 -7.53 15.80 -6.63
C ARG A 57 -8.09 17.01 -5.88
N GLU A 58 -8.75 17.94 -6.56
CA GLU A 58 -9.46 19.06 -5.92
C GLU A 58 -10.69 18.57 -5.13
N ARG A 59 -11.43 17.58 -5.67
CA ARG A 59 -12.54 16.93 -4.96
C ARG A 59 -12.04 16.31 -3.65
N VAL A 60 -10.93 15.56 -3.68
CA VAL A 60 -10.34 14.98 -2.47
C VAL A 60 -9.89 16.08 -1.50
N ALA A 61 -9.15 17.07 -1.98
CA ALA A 61 -8.65 18.16 -1.12
C ALA A 61 -9.77 18.96 -0.44
N MET A 62 -10.88 19.22 -1.15
CA MET A 62 -12.04 19.93 -0.57
C MET A 62 -12.88 19.07 0.38
N LEU A 63 -12.83 17.74 0.23
CA LEU A 63 -13.52 16.82 1.15
C LEU A 63 -12.81 16.75 2.50
N LEU A 64 -11.50 16.85 2.53
CA LEU A 64 -10.68 16.74 3.75
C LEU A 64 -10.87 17.91 4.70
N ASP A 65 -10.62 17.68 5.98
CA ASP A 65 -10.52 18.74 6.96
C ASP A 65 -9.30 19.62 6.67
N PRO A 66 -9.42 20.95 6.72
CA PRO A 66 -8.33 21.86 6.41
C PRO A 66 -7.07 21.56 7.23
N GLY A 67 -5.92 21.51 6.57
CA GLY A 67 -4.62 21.30 7.21
C GLY A 67 -4.36 19.85 7.68
N THR A 68 -5.25 18.91 7.40
CA THR A 68 -5.02 17.49 7.73
C THR A 68 -4.32 16.77 6.59
N PRO A 69 -3.46 15.78 6.91
CA PRO A 69 -2.75 15.01 5.90
C PRO A 69 -3.68 14.02 5.17
N PHE A 70 -3.31 13.68 3.94
CA PHE A 70 -3.88 12.58 3.16
C PHE A 70 -2.84 11.48 2.97
N LEU A 71 -3.10 10.29 3.48
CA LEU A 71 -2.25 9.11 3.28
C LEU A 71 -2.70 8.40 2.00
N GLU A 72 -2.16 8.84 0.87
CA GLU A 72 -2.48 8.26 -0.45
C GLU A 72 -1.91 6.85 -0.58
N ILE A 73 -2.69 5.93 -1.15
CA ILE A 73 -2.34 4.54 -1.37
C ILE A 73 -1.89 4.36 -2.83
N ALA A 74 -0.71 3.77 -3.02
CA ALA A 74 -0.17 3.38 -4.32
C ALA A 74 -0.39 4.44 -5.42
N PRO A 75 0.13 5.68 -5.28
CA PRO A 75 -0.03 6.72 -6.29
C PRO A 75 0.52 6.31 -7.66
N LEU A 76 1.55 5.46 -7.72
CA LEU A 76 2.15 4.93 -8.94
C LEU A 76 1.55 3.61 -9.44
N ALA A 77 0.37 3.22 -8.97
CA ALA A 77 -0.30 2.03 -9.50
C ALA A 77 -0.47 2.11 -11.02
N ALA A 78 -0.27 0.98 -11.71
CA ALA A 78 -0.29 0.84 -13.17
C ALA A 78 0.79 1.65 -13.93
N LEU A 79 1.82 2.18 -13.26
CA LEU A 79 2.93 2.87 -13.92
C LEU A 79 3.57 1.95 -14.98
N ASN A 80 3.75 2.47 -16.19
CA ASN A 80 4.27 1.76 -17.36
C ASN A 80 3.46 0.50 -17.78
N MET A 81 2.24 0.37 -17.29
CA MET A 81 1.28 -0.66 -17.74
C MET A 81 0.27 -0.05 -18.72
N TYR A 82 -0.40 -0.91 -19.50
CA TYR A 82 -1.46 -0.50 -20.44
C TYR A 82 -1.05 0.64 -21.40
N ARG A 83 0.22 0.66 -21.84
CA ARG A 83 0.79 1.77 -22.67
C ARG A 83 0.67 3.15 -21.99
N ASN A 84 0.71 3.20 -20.66
CA ASN A 84 0.48 4.38 -19.82
C ASN A 84 -0.93 5.00 -19.95
N ASP A 85 -1.91 4.24 -20.36
CA ASP A 85 -3.30 4.70 -20.51
C ASP A 85 -4.03 4.88 -19.15
N ALA A 86 -3.52 4.31 -18.07
CA ALA A 86 -4.15 4.33 -16.75
C ALA A 86 -3.20 4.83 -15.64
N PRO A 87 -2.69 6.07 -15.70
CA PRO A 87 -1.84 6.61 -14.65
C PRO A 87 -2.56 6.58 -13.28
N GLY A 88 -1.83 6.18 -12.23
CA GLY A 88 -2.41 6.00 -10.90
C GLY A 88 -3.54 4.96 -10.84
N ALA A 89 -3.62 4.08 -11.86
CA ALA A 89 -4.73 3.16 -12.11
C ALA A 89 -6.10 3.88 -12.29
N GLY A 90 -6.11 5.15 -12.70
CA GLY A 90 -7.32 5.96 -12.87
C GLY A 90 -8.12 6.16 -11.57
N LEU A 91 -7.47 6.01 -10.40
CA LEU A 91 -8.12 6.03 -9.10
C LEU A 91 -7.22 6.72 -8.05
N ILE A 92 -7.75 7.68 -7.33
CA ILE A 92 -7.13 8.24 -6.13
C ILE A 92 -7.75 7.54 -4.92
N ALA A 93 -6.94 6.88 -4.11
CA ALA A 93 -7.39 6.22 -2.90
C ALA A 93 -6.47 6.54 -1.72
N GLY A 94 -7.03 6.70 -0.54
CA GLY A 94 -6.23 7.01 0.64
C GLY A 94 -7.05 7.27 1.88
N ILE A 95 -6.38 7.45 3.01
CA ILE A 95 -6.98 7.80 4.29
C ILE A 95 -6.83 9.29 4.51
N GLY A 96 -7.94 9.95 4.82
CA GLY A 96 -7.97 11.35 5.18
C GLY A 96 -9.03 11.65 6.22
N ARG A 97 -8.90 12.77 6.90
CA ARG A 97 -9.86 13.19 7.92
C ARG A 97 -10.98 14.01 7.31
N VAL A 98 -12.21 13.60 7.56
CA VAL A 98 -13.44 14.27 7.10
C VAL A 98 -14.34 14.50 8.31
N SER A 99 -14.67 15.74 8.61
CA SER A 99 -15.49 16.10 9.79
C SER A 99 -15.00 15.45 11.10
N GLY A 100 -13.68 15.40 11.30
CA GLY A 100 -13.05 14.81 12.48
C GLY A 100 -12.86 13.28 12.44
N VAL A 101 -13.41 12.59 11.45
CA VAL A 101 -13.37 11.13 11.30
C VAL A 101 -12.35 10.72 10.25
N ASP A 102 -11.51 9.73 10.55
CA ASP A 102 -10.62 9.14 9.54
C ASP A 102 -11.45 8.26 8.61
N CYS A 103 -11.45 8.59 7.33
CA CYS A 103 -12.21 7.90 6.28
C CYS A 103 -11.29 7.34 5.21
N MET A 104 -11.68 6.22 4.62
CA MET A 104 -11.13 5.75 3.36
C MET A 104 -11.83 6.49 2.23
N ILE A 105 -11.07 7.22 1.43
CA ILE A 105 -11.58 7.96 0.27
C ILE A 105 -11.16 7.20 -0.99
N VAL A 106 -12.12 6.96 -1.88
CA VAL A 106 -11.93 6.32 -3.19
C VAL A 106 -12.55 7.22 -4.25
N CYS A 107 -11.70 7.88 -5.05
CA CYS A 107 -12.12 8.85 -6.04
C CYS A 107 -11.72 8.40 -7.45
N ASN A 108 -12.70 8.23 -8.33
CA ASN A 108 -12.43 7.96 -9.75
C ASN A 108 -11.79 9.17 -10.41
N ASP A 109 -10.75 8.96 -11.22
CA ASP A 109 -10.21 9.97 -12.09
C ASP A 109 -10.83 9.87 -13.49
N ALA A 110 -11.91 10.61 -13.72
CA ALA A 110 -12.61 10.63 -15.01
C ALA A 110 -11.79 11.30 -16.12
N THR A 111 -10.69 12.00 -15.82
CA THR A 111 -9.76 12.50 -16.85
C THR A 111 -8.96 11.36 -17.48
N VAL A 112 -8.81 10.23 -16.75
CA VAL A 112 -8.15 9.00 -17.22
C VAL A 112 -9.20 8.09 -17.84
N LYS A 113 -9.27 8.04 -19.17
CA LYS A 113 -10.18 7.16 -19.95
C LYS A 113 -11.64 7.16 -19.46
N GLY A 114 -12.13 8.32 -19.01
CA GLY A 114 -13.50 8.46 -18.50
C GLY A 114 -13.77 7.73 -17.18
N GLY A 115 -12.75 7.46 -16.38
CA GLY A 115 -12.88 6.75 -15.12
C GLY A 115 -13.18 5.26 -15.28
N THR A 116 -12.88 4.65 -16.44
CA THR A 116 -13.07 3.21 -16.64
C THR A 116 -12.11 2.38 -15.82
N TYR A 117 -12.59 1.20 -15.37
CA TYR A 117 -11.83 0.28 -14.55
C TYR A 117 -10.99 -0.68 -15.38
N TYR A 118 -9.68 -0.51 -15.31
CA TYR A 118 -8.68 -1.48 -15.73
C TYR A 118 -8.45 -2.54 -14.64
N PRO A 119 -7.77 -3.66 -14.91
CA PRO A 119 -7.47 -4.67 -13.87
C PRO A 119 -6.76 -4.06 -12.65
N MET A 120 -5.82 -3.14 -12.84
CA MET A 120 -5.14 -2.46 -11.72
C MET A 120 -6.04 -1.46 -11.00
N THR A 121 -7.02 -0.85 -11.66
CA THR A 121 -8.04 -0.01 -11.02
C THR A 121 -8.85 -0.82 -10.01
N VAL A 122 -9.32 -2.00 -10.42
CA VAL A 122 -10.04 -2.94 -9.55
C VAL A 122 -9.17 -3.34 -8.37
N LYS A 123 -7.93 -3.76 -8.61
CA LYS A 123 -7.00 -4.18 -7.57
C LYS A 123 -6.72 -3.07 -6.55
N LYS A 124 -6.58 -1.82 -7.00
CA LYS A 124 -6.40 -0.66 -6.11
C LYS A 124 -7.65 -0.37 -5.29
N HIS A 125 -8.84 -0.44 -5.88
CA HIS A 125 -10.10 -0.28 -5.17
C HIS A 125 -10.28 -1.37 -4.10
N LEU A 126 -10.04 -2.64 -4.45
CA LEU A 126 -10.10 -3.75 -3.49
C LEU A 126 -9.11 -3.57 -2.34
N ARG A 127 -7.90 -3.09 -2.62
CA ARG A 127 -6.92 -2.79 -1.57
C ARG A 127 -7.39 -1.67 -0.64
N ALA A 128 -7.99 -0.62 -1.17
CA ALA A 128 -8.57 0.45 -0.36
C ALA A 128 -9.67 -0.11 0.57
N GLN A 129 -10.57 -0.94 0.05
CA GLN A 129 -11.61 -1.59 0.85
C GLN A 129 -11.04 -2.55 1.90
N GLU A 130 -9.98 -3.30 1.57
CA GLU A 130 -9.30 -4.17 2.53
C GLU A 130 -8.74 -3.37 3.71
N ILE A 131 -8.05 -2.25 3.43
CA ILE A 131 -7.53 -1.35 4.46
C ILE A 131 -8.68 -0.75 5.28
N ALA A 132 -9.77 -0.33 4.62
CA ALA A 132 -10.94 0.20 5.31
C ALA A 132 -11.58 -0.83 6.24
N ALA A 133 -11.79 -2.05 5.76
CA ALA A 133 -12.36 -3.14 6.55
C ALA A 133 -11.49 -3.50 7.77
N GLN A 134 -10.18 -3.66 7.56
CA GLN A 134 -9.24 -4.00 8.62
C GLN A 134 -9.13 -2.94 9.71
N ASN A 135 -9.35 -1.67 9.37
CA ASN A 135 -9.24 -0.54 10.29
C ASN A 135 -10.60 0.08 10.64
N ARG A 136 -11.72 -0.50 10.17
CA ARG A 136 -13.09 -0.03 10.38
C ARG A 136 -13.28 1.43 9.98
N LEU A 137 -12.69 1.85 8.86
CA LEU A 137 -12.79 3.21 8.35
C LEU A 137 -14.06 3.37 7.51
N PRO A 138 -14.91 4.38 7.78
CA PRO A 138 -15.98 4.74 6.86
C PRO A 138 -15.42 4.97 5.45
N CYS A 139 -16.14 4.50 4.42
CA CYS A 139 -15.74 4.65 3.02
C CYS A 139 -16.52 5.77 2.36
N ILE A 140 -15.82 6.65 1.63
CA ILE A 140 -16.41 7.70 0.80
C ILE A 140 -16.00 7.45 -0.65
N TYR A 141 -16.96 7.15 -1.50
CA TYR A 141 -16.76 6.91 -2.92
C TYR A 141 -17.15 8.15 -3.72
N LEU A 142 -16.18 8.85 -4.32
CA LEU A 142 -16.42 9.96 -5.25
C LEU A 142 -16.50 9.38 -6.67
N VAL A 143 -17.71 9.08 -7.12
CA VAL A 143 -17.98 8.27 -8.30
C VAL A 143 -18.10 9.12 -9.56
N ASP A 144 -17.25 8.84 -10.54
CA ASP A 144 -17.28 9.42 -11.87
C ASP A 144 -16.65 8.41 -12.85
N SER A 145 -17.40 7.34 -13.19
CA SER A 145 -16.86 6.15 -13.86
C SER A 145 -17.71 5.67 -15.00
N GLY A 146 -17.06 5.36 -16.11
CA GLY A 146 -17.67 4.69 -17.27
C GLY A 146 -17.88 3.17 -17.11
N GLY A 147 -17.59 2.59 -15.96
CA GLY A 147 -17.68 1.14 -15.71
C GLY A 147 -16.41 0.37 -16.10
N ALA A 148 -16.54 -0.92 -16.42
CA ALA A 148 -15.42 -1.78 -16.76
C ALA A 148 -14.79 -1.41 -18.13
N ASN A 149 -13.47 -1.52 -18.23
CA ASN A 149 -12.77 -1.38 -19.49
C ASN A 149 -13.06 -2.59 -20.39
N LEU A 150 -13.89 -2.41 -21.42
CA LEU A 150 -14.38 -3.51 -22.26
C LEU A 150 -13.27 -4.31 -22.99
N PRO A 151 -12.19 -3.68 -23.50
CA PRO A 151 -11.10 -4.44 -24.10
C PRO A 151 -10.37 -5.41 -23.16
N ASN A 152 -10.45 -5.16 -21.84
CA ASN A 152 -9.84 -6.01 -20.80
C ASN A 152 -10.92 -6.68 -19.92
N GLN A 153 -12.10 -6.96 -20.46
CA GLN A 153 -13.25 -7.45 -19.69
C GLN A 153 -12.99 -8.81 -19.02
N ASP A 154 -12.21 -9.66 -19.64
CA ASP A 154 -11.80 -10.98 -19.14
C ASP A 154 -10.94 -10.87 -17.88
N ASP A 155 -10.09 -9.86 -17.80
CA ASP A 155 -9.24 -9.58 -16.63
C ASP A 155 -9.90 -8.65 -15.60
N VAL A 156 -11.13 -8.18 -15.82
CA VAL A 156 -11.83 -7.25 -14.93
C VAL A 156 -13.06 -7.87 -14.28
N PHE A 157 -13.80 -8.74 -15.00
CA PHE A 157 -15.15 -9.13 -14.61
C PHE A 157 -15.27 -10.49 -13.92
N PRO A 158 -14.76 -11.64 -14.50
CA PRO A 158 -15.27 -12.95 -14.10
C PRO A 158 -14.66 -13.56 -12.85
N ASP A 159 -13.45 -13.14 -12.45
CA ASP A 159 -12.73 -13.77 -11.37
C ASP A 159 -13.15 -13.24 -9.99
N ARG A 160 -12.80 -14.00 -8.95
CA ARG A 160 -13.15 -13.74 -7.56
C ARG A 160 -12.68 -12.38 -7.05
N GLU A 161 -11.42 -12.04 -7.27
CA GLU A 161 -10.80 -10.81 -6.74
C GLU A 161 -10.79 -9.70 -7.81
N HIS A 162 -11.94 -9.51 -8.47
CA HIS A 162 -12.19 -8.53 -9.51
C HIS A 162 -13.42 -7.67 -9.23
N PHE A 163 -14.03 -7.12 -10.28
CA PHE A 163 -15.05 -6.07 -10.19
C PHE A 163 -16.21 -6.41 -9.24
N GLY A 164 -16.75 -7.65 -9.33
CA GLY A 164 -17.83 -8.10 -8.45
C GLY A 164 -17.45 -8.12 -6.96
N ARG A 165 -16.17 -8.29 -6.65
CA ARG A 165 -15.69 -8.30 -5.27
C ARG A 165 -15.82 -6.93 -4.59
N ILE A 166 -15.81 -5.85 -5.36
CA ILE A 166 -16.04 -4.49 -4.83
C ILE A 166 -17.38 -4.42 -4.13
N PHE A 167 -18.43 -4.92 -4.77
CA PHE A 167 -19.80 -4.88 -4.24
C PHE A 167 -20.00 -5.85 -3.09
N PHE A 168 -19.41 -7.03 -3.18
CA PHE A 168 -19.39 -7.99 -2.09
C PHE A 168 -18.75 -7.39 -0.82
N ASN A 169 -17.61 -6.74 -0.96
CA ASN A 169 -16.91 -6.09 0.15
C ASN A 169 -17.75 -4.94 0.72
N GLN A 170 -18.33 -4.11 -0.14
CA GLN A 170 -19.17 -2.98 0.27
C GLN A 170 -20.36 -3.43 1.13
N ALA A 171 -21.10 -4.45 0.68
CA ALA A 171 -22.22 -5.01 1.42
C ALA A 171 -21.78 -5.59 2.78
N ASN A 172 -20.66 -6.33 2.81
CA ASN A 172 -20.18 -6.94 4.05
C ASN A 172 -19.60 -5.91 5.02
N MET A 173 -18.98 -4.83 4.54
CA MET A 173 -18.53 -3.72 5.39
C MET A 173 -19.71 -2.98 6.01
N SER A 174 -20.74 -2.67 5.23
CA SER A 174 -21.99 -2.09 5.74
C SER A 174 -22.61 -2.98 6.81
N ALA A 175 -22.74 -4.30 6.56
CA ALA A 175 -23.26 -5.27 7.53
C ALA A 175 -22.42 -5.33 8.83
N GLN A 176 -21.16 -4.94 8.79
CA GLN A 176 -20.29 -4.84 9.97
C GLN A 176 -20.32 -3.46 10.65
N GLY A 177 -21.18 -2.55 10.17
CA GLY A 177 -21.27 -1.19 10.69
C GLY A 177 -20.14 -0.27 10.26
N ILE A 178 -19.49 -0.58 9.13
CA ILE A 178 -18.50 0.30 8.48
C ILE A 178 -19.26 1.09 7.41
N ALA A 179 -19.53 2.35 7.66
CA ALA A 179 -20.38 3.19 6.82
C ALA A 179 -19.84 3.32 5.39
N GLN A 180 -20.76 3.28 4.42
CA GLN A 180 -20.51 3.37 2.99
C GLN A 180 -21.27 4.58 2.44
N ILE A 181 -20.56 5.62 2.01
CA ILE A 181 -21.14 6.87 1.50
C ILE A 181 -20.70 7.04 0.04
N ALA A 182 -21.65 7.20 -0.88
CA ALA A 182 -21.35 7.47 -2.27
C ALA A 182 -21.72 8.90 -2.67
N VAL A 183 -20.89 9.52 -3.47
CA VAL A 183 -21.11 10.85 -4.07
C VAL A 183 -20.98 10.71 -5.58
N VAL A 184 -22.09 10.74 -6.29
CA VAL A 184 -22.15 10.58 -7.74
C VAL A 184 -21.94 11.93 -8.41
N MET A 185 -20.72 12.15 -8.89
CA MET A 185 -20.23 13.41 -9.44
C MET A 185 -20.04 13.34 -10.96
N GLY A 186 -20.56 12.31 -11.59
CA GLY A 186 -20.49 12.08 -13.01
C GLY A 186 -21.18 10.79 -13.42
N SER A 187 -20.73 10.18 -14.51
CA SER A 187 -21.31 8.93 -15.00
C SER A 187 -21.12 7.79 -14.00
N CYS A 188 -22.17 7.00 -13.84
CA CYS A 188 -22.13 5.78 -13.05
C CYS A 188 -22.95 4.72 -13.79
N THR A 189 -22.27 3.94 -14.64
CA THR A 189 -22.91 3.08 -15.64
C THR A 189 -22.62 1.59 -15.40
N ALA A 190 -23.57 0.75 -15.76
CA ALA A 190 -23.50 -0.71 -15.70
C ALA A 190 -23.19 -1.22 -14.28
N GLY A 191 -22.21 -2.09 -14.12
CA GLY A 191 -21.83 -2.60 -12.80
C GLY A 191 -21.44 -1.50 -11.81
N GLY A 192 -20.88 -0.38 -12.28
CA GLY A 192 -20.55 0.77 -11.44
C GLY A 192 -21.75 1.39 -10.72
N ALA A 193 -22.95 1.25 -11.27
CA ALA A 193 -24.18 1.74 -10.67
C ALA A 193 -24.48 1.13 -9.30
N TYR A 194 -23.92 -0.03 -9.00
CA TYR A 194 -24.09 -0.67 -7.71
C TYR A 194 -23.29 0.01 -6.59
N VAL A 195 -22.22 0.75 -6.88
CA VAL A 195 -21.48 1.49 -5.84
C VAL A 195 -22.41 2.46 -5.09
N PRO A 196 -23.12 3.41 -5.74
CA PRO A 196 -24.07 4.25 -5.02
C PRO A 196 -25.33 3.51 -4.57
N ALA A 197 -25.85 2.58 -5.35
CA ALA A 197 -27.09 1.87 -5.03
C ALA A 197 -26.97 0.93 -3.82
N MET A 198 -25.77 0.52 -3.45
CA MET A 198 -25.46 -0.32 -2.29
C MET A 198 -24.78 0.44 -1.15
N SER A 199 -24.58 1.74 -1.28
CA SER A 199 -24.09 2.58 -0.19
C SER A 199 -25.18 2.82 0.85
N ASP A 200 -24.78 3.04 2.10
CA ASP A 200 -25.71 3.34 3.19
C ASP A 200 -26.36 4.70 2.98
N GLU A 201 -25.64 5.64 2.34
CA GLU A 201 -26.10 6.97 2.00
C GLU A 201 -25.52 7.41 0.66
N SER A 202 -26.33 7.98 -0.22
CA SER A 202 -25.97 8.33 -1.58
C SER A 202 -26.35 9.77 -1.93
N ILE A 203 -25.40 10.51 -2.50
CA ILE A 203 -25.52 11.89 -2.92
C ILE A 203 -25.31 11.96 -4.44
N ILE A 204 -26.13 12.71 -5.16
CA ILE A 204 -25.98 12.86 -6.62
C ILE A 204 -25.97 14.32 -7.03
N VAL A 205 -25.07 14.70 -7.93
CA VAL A 205 -24.98 16.07 -8.48
C VAL A 205 -25.95 16.23 -9.64
N LYS A 206 -26.85 17.21 -9.52
CA LYS A 206 -27.87 17.54 -10.54
C LYS A 206 -27.21 17.89 -11.89
N ASN A 207 -27.80 17.40 -12.98
CA ASN A 207 -27.36 17.64 -14.37
C ASN A 207 -25.92 17.20 -14.66
N GLN A 208 -25.32 16.37 -13.80
CA GLN A 208 -23.94 15.93 -13.92
C GLN A 208 -23.79 14.46 -13.52
N GLY A 209 -24.35 14.06 -12.38
CA GLY A 209 -24.38 12.69 -11.91
C GLY A 209 -25.46 11.90 -12.58
N THR A 210 -25.15 10.67 -13.03
CA THR A 210 -26.14 9.74 -13.59
C THR A 210 -25.89 8.33 -13.05
N ILE A 211 -26.97 7.60 -12.77
CA ILE A 211 -26.92 6.21 -12.31
C ILE A 211 -27.86 5.39 -13.19
N PHE A 212 -27.35 4.44 -13.95
CA PHE A 212 -28.19 3.50 -14.71
C PHE A 212 -27.44 2.21 -15.05
N LEU A 213 -28.14 1.09 -15.08
CA LEU A 213 -27.58 -0.21 -15.49
C LEU A 213 -27.32 -0.25 -16.99
N GLY A 214 -28.18 0.37 -17.78
CA GLY A 214 -28.02 0.53 -19.22
C GLY A 214 -28.21 1.99 -19.62
N GLY A 215 -27.19 2.62 -20.21
CA GLY A 215 -27.26 4.01 -20.67
C GLY A 215 -28.18 4.20 -21.88
N PRO A 216 -28.46 5.47 -22.27
CA PRO A 216 -29.38 5.80 -23.36
C PRO A 216 -29.14 5.04 -24.67
N PRO A 217 -27.87 4.80 -25.11
CA PRO A 217 -27.63 3.99 -26.32
C PRO A 217 -28.13 2.54 -26.22
N LEU A 218 -27.96 1.93 -25.04
CA LEU A 218 -28.42 0.55 -24.81
C LEU A 218 -29.94 0.49 -24.72
N VAL A 219 -30.59 1.45 -24.05
CA VAL A 219 -32.05 1.57 -23.99
C VAL A 219 -32.63 1.68 -25.40
N LYS A 220 -32.07 2.59 -26.23
CA LYS A 220 -32.50 2.74 -27.61
C LYS A 220 -32.34 1.47 -28.44
N ALA A 221 -31.22 0.77 -28.27
CA ALA A 221 -30.98 -0.49 -28.98
C ALA A 221 -31.93 -1.62 -28.54
N ALA A 222 -32.25 -1.69 -27.25
CA ALA A 222 -33.08 -2.76 -26.68
C ALA A 222 -34.58 -2.53 -26.83
N THR A 223 -35.06 -1.28 -26.71
CA THR A 223 -36.49 -0.95 -26.64
C THR A 223 -36.97 -0.01 -27.74
N GLY A 224 -36.05 0.63 -28.47
CA GLY A 224 -36.35 1.72 -29.42
C GLY A 224 -36.61 3.07 -28.77
N GLU A 225 -36.66 3.15 -27.46
CA GLU A 225 -36.91 4.40 -26.72
C GLU A 225 -35.73 5.37 -26.84
N VAL A 226 -36.05 6.64 -27.08
CA VAL A 226 -35.06 7.74 -27.11
C VAL A 226 -35.25 8.56 -25.84
N VAL A 227 -34.31 8.48 -24.94
CA VAL A 227 -34.34 9.14 -23.63
C VAL A 227 -33.00 9.85 -23.37
N SER A 228 -33.05 11.01 -22.69
CA SER A 228 -31.82 11.68 -22.26
C SER A 228 -31.21 10.97 -21.04
N ALA A 229 -29.92 11.16 -20.80
CA ALA A 229 -29.25 10.59 -19.61
C ALA A 229 -29.85 11.13 -18.30
N GLU A 230 -30.23 12.40 -18.26
CA GLU A 230 -30.85 13.03 -17.08
C GLU A 230 -32.28 12.46 -16.84
N ASP A 231 -33.08 12.28 -17.87
CA ASP A 231 -34.43 11.71 -17.74
C ASP A 231 -34.41 10.21 -17.45
N LEU A 232 -33.35 9.49 -17.88
CA LEU A 232 -33.19 8.06 -17.61
C LEU A 232 -32.72 7.77 -16.18
N GLY A 233 -31.75 8.53 -15.71
CA GLY A 233 -31.13 8.25 -14.42
C GLY A 233 -30.31 9.41 -13.84
N GLY A 234 -30.80 10.63 -14.01
CA GLY A 234 -30.21 11.83 -13.43
C GLY A 234 -30.63 12.09 -12.00
N GLY A 235 -30.12 13.19 -11.46
CA GLY A 235 -30.30 13.53 -10.04
C GLY A 235 -31.75 13.68 -9.60
N ASP A 236 -32.59 14.38 -10.39
CA ASP A 236 -34.01 14.55 -10.06
C ASP A 236 -34.79 13.23 -10.07
N VAL A 237 -34.49 12.35 -11.04
CA VAL A 237 -35.11 11.03 -11.13
C VAL A 237 -34.80 10.19 -9.89
N HIS A 238 -33.53 10.13 -9.49
CA HIS A 238 -33.10 9.24 -8.42
C HIS A 238 -33.39 9.79 -7.02
N THR A 239 -33.50 11.07 -6.82
CA THR A 239 -33.85 11.63 -5.51
C THR A 239 -35.34 11.80 -5.29
N ARG A 240 -36.17 11.84 -6.36
CA ARG A 240 -37.60 12.10 -6.26
C ARG A 240 -38.49 10.92 -6.67
N LEU A 241 -38.09 10.16 -7.70
CA LEU A 241 -38.94 9.12 -8.27
C LEU A 241 -38.52 7.70 -7.85
N SER A 242 -37.24 7.36 -8.05
CA SER A 242 -36.75 6.01 -7.80
C SER A 242 -36.23 5.77 -6.38
N GLY A 243 -35.81 6.82 -5.68
CA GLY A 243 -35.22 6.71 -4.35
C GLY A 243 -33.84 6.03 -4.32
N VAL A 244 -33.11 5.95 -5.44
CA VAL A 244 -31.76 5.37 -5.51
C VAL A 244 -30.72 6.29 -4.87
N ALA A 245 -30.95 7.61 -4.88
CA ALA A 245 -30.10 8.57 -4.20
C ALA A 245 -30.92 9.34 -3.15
N ASP A 246 -30.27 9.66 -2.02
CA ASP A 246 -30.91 10.29 -0.87
C ASP A 246 -30.86 11.81 -0.94
N HIS A 247 -29.77 12.36 -1.51
CA HIS A 247 -29.53 13.81 -1.52
C HIS A 247 -29.21 14.34 -2.91
N LEU A 248 -29.86 15.44 -3.29
CA LEU A 248 -29.58 16.18 -4.52
C LEU A 248 -28.62 17.33 -4.25
N ALA A 249 -27.45 17.31 -4.85
CA ALA A 249 -26.48 18.40 -4.81
C ALA A 249 -26.57 19.29 -6.06
N HIS A 250 -26.31 20.58 -5.93
CA HIS A 250 -26.34 21.52 -7.04
C HIS A 250 -25.06 21.49 -7.90
N ASN A 251 -23.92 21.14 -7.28
CA ASN A 251 -22.60 21.08 -7.91
C ASN A 251 -21.64 20.23 -7.02
N ASP A 252 -20.40 20.05 -7.49
CA ASP A 252 -19.37 19.28 -6.78
C ASP A 252 -19.12 19.81 -5.35
N THR A 253 -18.99 21.12 -5.16
CA THR A 253 -18.76 21.72 -3.85
C THR A 253 -19.90 21.43 -2.86
N HIS A 254 -21.15 21.55 -3.32
CA HIS A 254 -22.31 21.23 -2.48
C HIS A 254 -22.37 19.73 -2.16
N ALA A 255 -22.04 18.86 -3.12
CA ALA A 255 -22.01 17.42 -2.89
C ALA A 255 -20.97 17.02 -1.83
N LEU A 256 -19.79 17.62 -1.88
CA LEU A 256 -18.75 17.41 -0.87
C LEU A 256 -19.17 17.92 0.52
N ALA A 257 -19.87 19.05 0.58
CA ALA A 257 -20.43 19.54 1.85
C ALA A 257 -21.47 18.59 2.44
N LEU A 258 -22.35 18.03 1.63
CA LEU A 258 -23.31 17.00 2.05
C LEU A 258 -22.60 15.73 2.53
N ALA A 259 -21.55 15.28 1.83
CA ALA A 259 -20.76 14.13 2.26
C ALA A 259 -20.08 14.36 3.61
N ARG A 260 -19.53 15.57 3.84
CA ARG A 260 -18.96 15.96 5.14
C ARG A 260 -20.02 15.95 6.25
N GLN A 261 -21.26 16.36 5.93
CA GLN A 261 -22.36 16.31 6.88
C GLN A 261 -22.79 14.87 7.19
N ALA A 262 -22.87 14.00 6.18
CA ALA A 262 -23.14 12.57 6.36
C ALA A 262 -22.11 11.94 7.30
N VAL A 263 -20.82 12.23 7.11
CA VAL A 263 -19.75 11.74 8.00
C VAL A 263 -19.91 12.29 9.43
N ALA A 264 -20.27 13.57 9.60
CA ALA A 264 -20.49 14.16 10.92
C ALA A 264 -21.62 13.47 11.70
N ASN A 265 -22.58 12.87 11.01
CA ASN A 265 -23.72 12.16 11.58
C ASN A 265 -23.44 10.69 11.94
N LEU A 266 -22.25 10.14 11.63
CA LEU A 266 -21.94 8.72 11.84
C LEU A 266 -21.81 8.30 13.31
N ASN A 267 -21.71 9.26 14.25
CA ASN A 267 -21.43 8.97 15.66
C ASN A 267 -20.19 8.05 15.82
N HIS A 268 -19.20 8.25 14.97
CA HIS A 268 -17.98 7.42 14.92
C HIS A 268 -16.96 7.94 15.95
N ALA A 269 -16.42 7.03 16.76
CA ALA A 269 -15.38 7.35 17.73
C ALA A 269 -14.20 6.38 17.62
N LYS A 270 -12.99 6.93 17.69
CA LYS A 270 -11.78 6.10 17.81
C LYS A 270 -11.74 5.41 19.16
N GLN A 271 -11.13 4.22 19.18
CA GLN A 271 -10.84 3.51 20.42
C GLN A 271 -9.80 4.30 21.24
N PRO A 272 -10.07 4.62 22.51
CA PRO A 272 -9.09 5.27 23.36
C PRO A 272 -7.90 4.34 23.58
N SER A 273 -6.70 4.89 23.56
CA SER A 273 -5.47 4.14 23.89
C SER A 273 -4.97 4.58 25.26
N ALA A 274 -5.00 3.65 26.20
CA ALA A 274 -4.57 3.89 27.59
C ALA A 274 -3.04 4.08 27.76
N GLY A 275 -2.27 3.90 26.70
CA GLY A 275 -0.80 3.88 26.76
C GLY A 275 -0.09 4.97 25.97
N ASP A 276 -0.82 5.94 25.41
CA ASP A 276 -0.17 6.99 24.62
C ASP A 276 0.50 8.05 25.49
N LEU A 277 1.65 8.48 25.02
CA LEU A 277 2.37 9.62 25.57
C LEU A 277 2.33 10.81 24.60
N PRO A 278 2.64 12.02 25.04
CA PRO A 278 2.86 13.13 24.12
C PRO A 278 3.92 12.78 23.09
N PRO A 279 3.74 13.13 21.80
CA PRO A 279 4.74 12.92 20.76
C PRO A 279 6.04 13.62 21.11
N GLU A 280 7.16 12.97 20.79
CA GLU A 280 8.50 13.53 20.94
C GLU A 280 9.30 13.34 19.65
N ALA A 281 9.96 14.40 19.17
CA ALA A 281 10.81 14.27 17.99
C ALA A 281 12.00 13.34 18.26
N PRO A 282 12.48 12.60 17.24
CA PRO A 282 13.76 11.91 17.33
C PRO A 282 14.90 12.90 17.61
N LEU A 283 15.97 12.44 18.26
CA LEU A 283 17.16 13.26 18.50
C LEU A 283 17.99 13.52 17.25
N PHE A 284 17.83 12.67 16.23
CA PHE A 284 18.54 12.77 14.95
C PHE A 284 17.55 13.13 13.83
N ASP A 285 18.01 13.95 12.90
CA ASP A 285 17.19 14.44 11.80
C ASP A 285 16.78 13.29 10.85
N GLY A 286 15.49 13.25 10.48
CA GLY A 286 14.95 12.26 9.52
C GLY A 286 15.59 12.36 8.13
N GLY A 287 16.05 13.53 7.71
CA GLY A 287 16.78 13.72 6.44
C GLY A 287 18.14 13.01 6.40
N GLU A 288 18.72 12.67 7.57
CA GLU A 288 19.93 11.86 7.62
C GLU A 288 19.71 10.40 7.17
N LEU A 289 18.45 9.94 7.09
CA LEU A 289 18.11 8.62 6.55
C LEU A 289 18.64 8.41 5.12
N TYR A 290 18.83 9.48 4.37
CA TYR A 290 19.41 9.40 3.03
C TYR A 290 20.86 8.88 3.02
N GLY A 291 21.62 9.13 4.07
CA GLY A 291 23.03 8.71 4.17
C GLY A 291 23.27 7.37 4.89
N VAL A 292 22.23 6.76 5.46
CA VAL A 292 22.36 5.53 6.26
C VAL A 292 22.69 4.32 5.40
N ILE A 293 21.97 4.14 4.28
CA ILE A 293 22.12 2.95 3.44
C ILE A 293 23.25 3.14 2.42
N PRO A 294 24.28 2.24 2.44
CA PRO A 294 25.37 2.31 1.48
C PRO A 294 24.90 2.11 0.05
N VAL A 295 25.48 2.85 -0.91
CA VAL A 295 25.30 2.63 -2.35
C VAL A 295 25.76 1.23 -2.74
N ASP A 296 26.92 0.79 -2.20
CA ASP A 296 27.35 -0.60 -2.34
C ASP A 296 26.56 -1.49 -1.38
N THR A 297 25.59 -2.23 -1.90
CA THR A 297 24.71 -3.12 -1.13
C THR A 297 25.44 -4.26 -0.40
N ARG A 298 26.74 -4.48 -0.68
CA ARG A 298 27.58 -5.45 0.04
C ARG A 298 28.11 -4.88 1.36
N LYS A 299 28.13 -3.54 1.51
CA LYS A 299 28.54 -2.89 2.76
C LYS A 299 27.40 -3.00 3.78
N PRO A 300 27.66 -3.55 4.97
CA PRO A 300 26.65 -3.60 6.03
C PRO A 300 26.43 -2.20 6.64
N PHE A 301 25.26 -1.99 7.19
CA PHE A 301 24.92 -0.86 8.05
C PHE A 301 24.15 -1.36 9.27
N ASP A 302 24.20 -0.62 10.36
CA ASP A 302 23.40 -0.95 11.55
C ASP A 302 22.00 -0.36 11.43
N VAL A 303 20.98 -1.21 11.44
CA VAL A 303 19.57 -0.80 11.32
C VAL A 303 19.11 0.07 12.50
N ARG A 304 19.83 0.08 13.63
CA ARG A 304 19.57 0.98 14.76
C ARG A 304 19.72 2.44 14.39
N GLU A 305 20.54 2.76 13.38
CA GLU A 305 20.65 4.12 12.81
C GLU A 305 19.33 4.60 12.19
N ILE A 306 18.58 3.68 11.54
CA ILE A 306 17.24 3.99 11.03
C ILE A 306 16.25 4.13 12.18
N ILE A 307 16.24 3.19 13.12
CA ILE A 307 15.36 3.23 14.28
C ILE A 307 15.52 4.54 15.05
N ALA A 308 16.75 4.97 15.29
CA ALA A 308 17.07 6.21 16.02
C ALA A 308 16.49 7.48 15.38
N ARG A 309 16.26 7.48 14.05
CA ARG A 309 15.71 8.61 13.28
C ARG A 309 14.20 8.55 13.07
N VAL A 310 13.58 7.47 13.54
CA VAL A 310 12.13 7.24 13.37
C VAL A 310 11.37 7.30 14.70
N VAL A 311 11.97 6.81 15.80
CA VAL A 311 11.27 6.66 17.07
C VAL A 311 11.39 7.86 17.98
N ASP A 312 10.42 8.06 18.85
CA ASP A 312 10.32 9.16 19.80
C ASP A 312 11.55 9.24 20.71
N GLY A 313 12.19 10.43 20.74
CA GLY A 313 13.39 10.70 21.54
C GLY A 313 14.54 9.74 21.27
N SER A 314 14.55 9.07 20.12
CA SER A 314 15.49 8.01 19.76
C SER A 314 15.59 6.90 20.83
N ARG A 315 14.51 6.68 21.59
CA ARG A 315 14.44 5.69 22.67
C ARG A 315 14.00 4.32 22.16
N PHE A 316 14.80 3.32 22.48
CA PHE A 316 14.57 1.95 22.08
C PHE A 316 14.89 1.00 23.22
N ASP A 317 13.98 0.09 23.52
CA ASP A 317 14.17 -0.95 24.53
C ASP A 317 14.42 -2.28 23.82
N GLU A 318 15.71 -2.56 23.55
CA GLU A 318 16.10 -3.70 22.73
C GLU A 318 15.93 -5.02 23.46
N PHE A 319 15.14 -5.93 22.89
CA PHE A 319 14.87 -7.26 23.37
C PHE A 319 15.95 -8.24 22.92
N LYS A 320 16.54 -8.98 23.85
CA LYS A 320 17.58 -9.99 23.60
C LYS A 320 18.73 -9.45 22.70
N ALA A 321 19.28 -8.28 23.02
CA ALA A 321 20.32 -7.62 22.24
C ALA A 321 21.55 -8.51 21.96
N ARG A 322 21.87 -9.43 22.87
CA ARG A 322 23.04 -10.34 22.77
C ARG A 322 22.74 -11.68 22.08
N PHE A 323 21.48 -11.97 21.73
CA PHE A 323 21.06 -13.23 21.10
C PHE A 323 20.41 -12.94 19.76
N GLY A 324 20.78 -13.68 18.70
CA GLY A 324 20.26 -13.48 17.35
C GLY A 324 20.48 -12.05 16.87
N ALA A 325 21.72 -11.56 16.91
CA ALA A 325 22.08 -10.15 16.69
C ALA A 325 21.78 -9.65 15.26
N THR A 326 21.59 -10.56 14.29
CA THR A 326 21.21 -10.21 12.91
C THR A 326 19.72 -9.87 12.75
N LEU A 327 18.94 -9.97 13.82
CA LEU A 327 17.57 -9.45 13.92
C LEU A 327 17.47 -8.58 15.17
N VAL A 328 17.20 -7.30 14.99
CA VAL A 328 16.97 -6.34 16.07
C VAL A 328 15.48 -6.32 16.39
N CYS A 329 15.14 -6.59 17.65
CA CYS A 329 13.76 -6.54 18.14
C CYS A 329 13.70 -5.63 19.36
N GLY A 330 12.67 -4.82 19.52
CA GLY A 330 12.53 -3.98 20.70
C GLY A 330 11.29 -3.11 20.70
N PHE A 331 10.99 -2.52 21.85
CA PHE A 331 9.86 -1.61 22.05
C PHE A 331 10.28 -0.16 21.84
N ALA A 332 9.41 0.60 21.22
CA ALA A 332 9.60 2.03 20.99
C ALA A 332 8.25 2.76 20.97
N ARG A 333 8.30 4.06 20.67
CA ARG A 333 7.12 4.87 20.38
C ARG A 333 7.31 5.64 19.07
N ILE A 334 6.23 5.84 18.35
CA ILE A 334 6.15 6.69 17.17
C ILE A 334 4.96 7.63 17.36
N GLU A 335 5.19 8.92 17.40
CA GLU A 335 4.18 9.94 17.70
C GLU A 335 3.37 9.61 18.97
N GLY A 336 4.07 9.22 20.04
CA GLY A 336 3.48 8.83 21.32
C GLY A 336 2.92 7.41 21.37
N MET A 337 2.67 6.77 20.22
CA MET A 337 2.05 5.45 20.09
C MET A 337 3.07 4.33 20.29
N GLN A 338 2.75 3.36 21.12
CA GLN A 338 3.64 2.22 21.39
C GLN A 338 3.70 1.25 20.22
N VAL A 339 4.90 0.78 19.89
CA VAL A 339 5.16 -0.20 18.82
C VAL A 339 6.22 -1.20 19.22
N GLY A 340 6.15 -2.42 18.67
CA GLY A 340 7.25 -3.37 18.63
C GLY A 340 7.92 -3.32 17.27
N ILE A 341 9.24 -3.10 17.25
CA ILE A 341 10.01 -3.04 16.00
C ILE A 341 10.78 -4.33 15.82
N ILE A 342 10.73 -4.89 14.61
CA ILE A 342 11.51 -6.04 14.15
C ILE A 342 12.26 -5.60 12.90
N ALA A 343 13.59 -5.58 12.96
CA ALA A 343 14.43 -5.02 11.91
C ALA A 343 15.57 -5.96 11.53
N ASN A 344 15.79 -6.17 10.25
CA ASN A 344 16.92 -6.95 9.78
C ASN A 344 18.23 -6.18 9.97
N ASN A 345 19.22 -6.89 10.53
CA ASN A 345 20.61 -6.41 10.69
C ASN A 345 21.60 -7.43 10.11
N GLY A 346 21.18 -8.16 9.09
CA GLY A 346 21.93 -9.21 8.43
C GLY A 346 21.07 -10.41 8.03
N ILE A 347 21.72 -11.52 7.72
CA ILE A 347 21.09 -12.79 7.32
C ILE A 347 20.33 -13.39 8.52
N LEU A 348 19.18 -14.03 8.27
CA LEU A 348 18.44 -14.73 9.31
C LEU A 348 19.04 -16.10 9.62
N PHE A 349 19.45 -16.28 10.88
CA PHE A 349 19.86 -17.54 11.46
C PHE A 349 18.72 -18.15 12.32
N SER A 350 18.90 -19.38 12.78
CA SER A 350 17.94 -20.06 13.65
C SER A 350 17.61 -19.27 14.92
N GLU A 351 18.65 -18.74 15.58
CA GLU A 351 18.49 -17.91 16.79
C GLU A 351 17.77 -16.58 16.49
N SER A 352 18.01 -15.97 15.33
CA SER A 352 17.29 -14.75 14.91
C SER A 352 15.81 -15.06 14.70
N ALA A 353 15.48 -16.19 14.06
CA ALA A 353 14.11 -16.61 13.82
C ALA A 353 13.33 -16.88 15.12
N VAL A 354 13.92 -17.60 16.07
CA VAL A 354 13.25 -17.88 17.36
C VAL A 354 13.15 -16.63 18.24
N LYS A 355 14.13 -15.71 18.17
CA LYS A 355 14.03 -14.39 18.82
C LYS A 355 12.85 -13.59 18.29
N GLY A 356 12.72 -13.53 16.96
CA GLY A 356 11.62 -12.81 16.29
C GLY A 356 10.26 -13.40 16.64
N ALA A 357 10.12 -14.74 16.61
CA ALA A 357 8.89 -15.41 16.99
C ALA A 357 8.48 -15.09 18.43
N HIS A 358 9.40 -15.21 19.39
CA HIS A 358 9.15 -14.88 20.78
C HIS A 358 8.76 -13.40 20.98
N PHE A 359 9.42 -12.48 20.27
CA PHE A 359 9.09 -11.06 20.37
C PHE A 359 7.69 -10.74 19.81
N ILE A 360 7.30 -11.39 18.71
CA ILE A 360 5.95 -11.28 18.16
C ILE A 360 4.89 -11.77 19.16
N GLU A 361 5.14 -12.92 19.82
CA GLU A 361 4.24 -13.44 20.85
C GLU A 361 4.05 -12.44 22.01
N LEU A 362 5.14 -11.81 22.48
CA LEU A 362 5.07 -10.76 23.52
C LEU A 362 4.24 -9.56 23.06
N CYS A 363 4.45 -9.09 21.83
CA CYS A 363 3.68 -7.97 21.28
C CYS A 363 2.20 -8.32 21.14
N CYS A 364 1.89 -9.53 20.66
CA CYS A 364 0.52 -10.01 20.53
C CYS A 364 -0.21 -10.09 21.89
N GLN A 365 0.45 -10.66 22.91
CA GLN A 365 -0.09 -10.74 24.27
C GLN A 365 -0.39 -9.35 24.84
N ARG A 366 0.45 -8.37 24.53
CA ARG A 366 0.35 -6.98 25.02
C ARG A 366 -0.47 -6.07 24.10
N LYS A 367 -1.01 -6.59 22.99
CA LYS A 367 -1.75 -5.84 21.97
C LYS A 367 -0.96 -4.64 21.42
N ILE A 368 0.34 -4.83 21.20
CA ILE A 368 1.26 -3.83 20.68
C ILE A 368 1.41 -4.02 19.15
N PRO A 369 1.13 -3.01 18.32
CA PRO A 369 1.37 -3.07 16.88
C PRO A 369 2.83 -3.37 16.53
N LEU A 370 3.06 -4.07 15.43
CA LEU A 370 4.38 -4.48 14.95
C LEU A 370 4.80 -3.65 13.73
N VAL A 371 6.06 -3.19 13.75
CA VAL A 371 6.70 -2.52 12.62
C VAL A 371 7.89 -3.36 12.17
N PHE A 372 7.88 -3.79 10.91
CA PHE A 372 8.95 -4.55 10.28
C PHE A 372 9.78 -3.62 9.38
N LEU A 373 11.08 -3.48 9.67
CA LEU A 373 12.04 -2.82 8.80
C LEU A 373 12.80 -3.92 8.04
N GLN A 374 12.46 -4.08 6.76
CA GLN A 374 12.88 -5.23 5.98
C GLN A 374 14.10 -4.88 5.11
N ASN A 375 15.21 -5.54 5.39
CA ASN A 375 16.40 -5.59 4.54
C ASN A 375 16.98 -7.01 4.63
N ILE A 376 16.38 -7.93 3.92
CA ILE A 376 16.66 -9.35 4.05
C ILE A 376 17.13 -9.97 2.74
N THR A 377 18.25 -10.67 2.80
CA THR A 377 18.80 -11.46 1.68
C THR A 377 18.34 -12.93 1.72
N GLY A 378 17.78 -13.40 2.85
CA GLY A 378 17.27 -14.75 3.05
C GLY A 378 17.62 -15.34 4.40
N PHE A 379 17.17 -16.57 4.63
CA PHE A 379 17.70 -17.41 5.71
C PHE A 379 19.06 -17.96 5.32
N MET A 380 19.90 -18.22 6.32
CA MET A 380 21.21 -18.83 6.09
C MET A 380 21.05 -20.23 5.49
N VAL A 381 21.86 -20.55 4.52
CA VAL A 381 21.87 -21.83 3.80
C VAL A 381 23.14 -22.62 4.07
N GLY A 382 23.09 -23.93 3.89
CA GLY A 382 24.23 -24.81 3.99
C GLY A 382 23.97 -25.98 4.94
N ARG A 383 24.73 -27.09 4.73
CA ARG A 383 24.54 -28.36 5.43
C ARG A 383 24.46 -28.24 6.95
N LYS A 384 25.30 -27.40 7.54
CA LYS A 384 25.30 -27.16 8.99
C LYS A 384 23.94 -26.63 9.47
N TYR A 385 23.45 -25.59 8.83
CA TYR A 385 22.21 -24.90 9.24
C TYR A 385 20.98 -25.74 8.98
N GLU A 386 20.95 -26.49 7.87
CA GLU A 386 19.87 -27.44 7.59
C GLU A 386 19.81 -28.54 8.63
N ASN A 387 20.96 -29.12 9.00
CA ASN A 387 21.05 -30.16 10.04
C ASN A 387 20.69 -29.63 11.43
N GLU A 388 20.95 -28.36 11.73
CA GLU A 388 20.57 -27.68 12.96
C GLU A 388 19.09 -27.24 12.97
N GLY A 389 18.36 -27.42 11.88
CA GLY A 389 16.92 -27.21 11.76
C GLY A 389 16.51 -25.77 11.45
N ILE A 390 17.26 -25.06 10.59
CA ILE A 390 16.92 -23.70 10.13
C ILE A 390 15.51 -23.61 9.56
N ALA A 391 15.04 -24.63 8.81
CA ALA A 391 13.70 -24.67 8.27
C ALA A 391 12.63 -24.68 9.38
N ARG A 392 12.85 -25.47 10.45
CA ARG A 392 11.95 -25.53 11.61
C ARG A 392 11.91 -24.21 12.38
N HIS A 393 13.05 -23.59 12.59
CA HIS A 393 13.14 -22.32 13.33
C HIS A 393 12.61 -21.15 12.48
N GLY A 394 12.91 -21.13 11.18
CA GLY A 394 12.33 -20.18 10.24
C GLY A 394 10.81 -20.28 10.17
N ALA A 395 10.27 -21.51 10.15
CA ALA A 395 8.82 -21.74 10.17
C ALA A 395 8.14 -21.19 11.43
N LYS A 396 8.79 -21.17 12.59
CA LYS A 396 8.26 -20.55 13.81
C LYS A 396 8.06 -19.04 13.61
N LEU A 397 9.06 -18.35 13.06
CA LEU A 397 8.95 -16.92 12.77
C LEU A 397 7.81 -16.65 11.77
N VAL A 398 7.78 -17.39 10.67
CA VAL A 398 6.75 -17.27 9.62
C VAL A 398 5.35 -17.52 10.20
N THR A 399 5.19 -18.55 11.06
CA THR A 399 3.92 -18.85 11.72
C THR A 399 3.51 -17.73 12.66
N ALA A 400 4.43 -17.20 13.47
CA ALA A 400 4.14 -16.09 14.39
C ALA A 400 3.69 -14.84 13.60
N VAL A 401 4.37 -14.49 12.52
CA VAL A 401 3.98 -13.37 11.64
C VAL A 401 2.60 -13.59 11.03
N ALA A 402 2.33 -14.81 10.51
CA ALA A 402 1.08 -15.13 9.83
C ALA A 402 -0.12 -15.06 10.77
N THR A 403 0.03 -15.51 12.00
CA THR A 403 -1.07 -15.62 12.98
C THR A 403 -1.22 -14.42 13.91
N ALA A 404 -0.27 -13.48 13.90
CA ALA A 404 -0.35 -12.25 14.69
C ALA A 404 -1.58 -11.42 14.30
N ALA A 405 -2.50 -11.18 15.24
CA ALA A 405 -3.70 -10.37 15.06
C ALA A 405 -3.47 -8.88 15.31
N VAL A 406 -2.36 -8.49 15.94
CA VAL A 406 -1.99 -7.09 16.12
C VAL A 406 -1.74 -6.42 14.74
N PRO A 407 -2.00 -5.11 14.61
CA PRO A 407 -1.65 -4.39 13.39
C PRO A 407 -0.17 -4.56 13.03
N LYS A 408 0.11 -4.87 11.77
CA LYS A 408 1.46 -5.07 11.24
C LYS A 408 1.73 -4.04 10.16
N PHE A 409 2.91 -3.43 10.19
CA PHE A 409 3.40 -2.47 9.20
C PHE A 409 4.74 -2.94 8.69
N THR A 410 4.96 -2.86 7.38
CA THR A 410 6.24 -3.24 6.79
C THR A 410 6.79 -2.09 5.96
N ILE A 411 8.08 -1.78 6.17
CA ILE A 411 8.85 -0.90 5.29
C ILE A 411 10.01 -1.70 4.73
N ILE A 412 10.03 -1.87 3.42
CA ILE A 412 11.16 -2.48 2.72
C ILE A 412 12.20 -1.37 2.49
N ILE A 413 13.23 -1.36 3.32
CA ILE A 413 14.28 -0.33 3.33
C ILE A 413 15.47 -0.67 2.43
N GLY A 414 15.53 -1.93 1.95
CA GLY A 414 16.60 -2.45 1.09
C GLY A 414 16.15 -3.72 0.39
N GLY A 415 16.85 -4.83 0.58
CA GLY A 415 16.51 -6.12 -0.03
C GLY A 415 15.29 -6.78 0.59
N SER A 416 14.50 -7.48 -0.23
CA SER A 416 13.39 -8.34 0.19
C SER A 416 13.41 -9.61 -0.66
N PHE A 417 14.16 -10.63 -0.22
CA PHE A 417 14.43 -11.80 -1.02
C PHE A 417 13.98 -13.11 -0.36
N GLY A 418 13.37 -13.99 -1.17
CA GLY A 418 13.01 -15.34 -0.80
C GLY A 418 12.08 -15.46 0.40
N ALA A 419 12.21 -16.56 1.14
CA ALA A 419 11.39 -16.84 2.33
C ALA A 419 11.64 -15.85 3.50
N GLY A 420 12.73 -15.08 3.45
CA GLY A 420 12.96 -13.97 4.38
C GLY A 420 11.87 -12.90 4.31
N ASN A 421 11.31 -12.65 3.12
CA ASN A 421 10.14 -11.79 2.94
C ASN A 421 8.96 -12.25 3.81
N TYR A 422 8.74 -13.55 3.93
CA TYR A 422 7.64 -14.13 4.71
C TYR A 422 7.83 -13.90 6.21
N GLY A 423 9.03 -14.20 6.72
CA GLY A 423 9.40 -13.97 8.13
C GLY A 423 9.41 -12.49 8.54
N MET A 424 9.51 -11.58 7.59
CA MET A 424 9.51 -10.13 7.79
C MET A 424 8.21 -9.45 7.34
N CYS A 425 7.10 -10.19 7.34
CA CYS A 425 5.77 -9.67 7.03
C CYS A 425 5.66 -9.03 5.64
N GLY A 426 6.01 -9.78 4.59
CA GLY A 426 5.78 -9.37 3.20
C GLY A 426 4.29 -9.28 2.86
N ARG A 427 3.97 -8.87 1.63
CA ARG A 427 2.59 -8.58 1.18
C ARG A 427 1.59 -9.70 1.45
N ALA A 428 1.99 -10.97 1.25
CA ALA A 428 1.14 -12.13 1.47
C ALA A 428 0.77 -12.40 2.94
N TYR A 429 1.44 -11.73 3.88
CA TYR A 429 1.22 -11.86 5.33
C TYR A 429 0.31 -10.77 5.89
N SER A 430 -0.43 -10.12 5.02
CA SER A 430 -1.48 -9.15 5.33
C SER A 430 -1.06 -8.04 6.30
N PRO A 431 0.05 -7.31 6.01
CA PRO A 431 0.31 -6.09 6.75
C PRO A 431 -0.82 -5.09 6.52
N ARG A 432 -1.13 -4.28 7.55
CA ARG A 432 -2.07 -3.15 7.40
C ARG A 432 -1.61 -2.21 6.31
N PHE A 433 -0.29 -1.95 6.28
CA PHE A 433 0.40 -1.24 5.22
C PHE A 433 1.77 -1.85 4.97
N LEU A 434 2.17 -1.82 3.71
CA LEU A 434 3.51 -2.14 3.26
C LEU A 434 3.99 -1.04 2.32
N TRP A 435 5.10 -0.40 2.66
CA TRP A 435 5.76 0.60 1.81
C TRP A 435 7.16 0.16 1.42
N MET A 436 7.66 0.72 0.34
CA MET A 436 9.03 0.51 -0.12
C MET A 436 9.79 1.85 -0.17
N TRP A 437 11.07 1.82 0.16
CA TRP A 437 11.97 2.91 -0.18
C TRP A 437 12.38 2.82 -1.65
N PRO A 438 12.78 3.94 -2.31
CA PRO A 438 13.06 3.92 -3.74
C PRO A 438 14.33 3.15 -4.13
N ASN A 439 15.22 2.87 -3.18
CA ASN A 439 16.40 2.02 -3.35
C ASN A 439 16.12 0.51 -3.16
N ALA A 440 14.92 0.13 -2.71
CA ALA A 440 14.60 -1.25 -2.37
C ALA A 440 14.57 -2.17 -3.59
N ARG A 441 14.74 -3.49 -3.35
CA ARG A 441 14.61 -4.54 -4.37
C ARG A 441 13.84 -5.71 -3.80
N ILE A 442 12.96 -6.30 -4.61
CA ILE A 442 12.13 -7.44 -4.22
C ILE A 442 12.15 -8.52 -5.30
N SER A 443 12.52 -9.74 -4.94
CA SER A 443 12.42 -10.92 -5.81
C SER A 443 12.59 -12.21 -5.01
N VAL A 444 12.52 -13.37 -5.69
CA VAL A 444 12.73 -14.67 -5.05
C VAL A 444 14.17 -14.84 -4.54
N MET A 445 15.15 -14.22 -5.21
CA MET A 445 16.58 -14.14 -4.82
C MET A 445 17.25 -12.98 -5.56
N GLY A 446 18.44 -12.59 -5.17
CA GLY A 446 19.21 -11.57 -5.90
C GLY A 446 19.50 -12.00 -7.34
N GLY A 447 19.50 -11.05 -8.30
CA GLY A 447 19.66 -11.35 -9.72
C GLY A 447 20.97 -12.05 -10.07
N GLU A 448 22.09 -11.68 -9.42
CA GLU A 448 23.38 -12.38 -9.61
C GLU A 448 23.31 -13.83 -9.10
N GLN A 449 22.67 -14.05 -7.96
CA GLN A 449 22.49 -15.39 -7.41
C GLN A 449 21.61 -16.24 -8.33
N ALA A 450 20.50 -15.71 -8.83
CA ALA A 450 19.62 -16.40 -9.77
C ALA A 450 20.35 -16.78 -11.06
N ALA A 451 21.09 -15.83 -11.64
CA ALA A 451 21.87 -16.05 -12.84
C ALA A 451 22.93 -17.15 -12.63
N SER A 452 23.60 -17.14 -11.47
CA SER A 452 24.63 -18.13 -11.13
C SER A 452 24.05 -19.53 -10.92
N VAL A 453 22.91 -19.66 -10.22
CA VAL A 453 22.22 -20.94 -10.04
C VAL A 453 21.80 -21.55 -11.38
N LEU A 454 21.16 -20.75 -12.24
CA LEU A 454 20.72 -21.21 -13.57
C LEU A 454 21.90 -21.55 -14.49
N ALA A 455 22.99 -20.79 -14.40
CA ALA A 455 24.22 -21.08 -15.15
C ALA A 455 24.84 -22.40 -14.68
N THR A 456 24.91 -22.67 -13.38
CA THR A 456 25.41 -23.95 -12.84
C THR A 456 24.61 -25.13 -13.38
N VAL A 457 23.28 -25.07 -13.29
CA VAL A 457 22.41 -26.16 -13.81
C VAL A 457 22.62 -26.38 -15.31
N LYS A 458 22.77 -25.30 -16.09
CA LYS A 458 23.01 -25.38 -17.52
C LYS A 458 24.40 -25.97 -17.84
N ARG A 459 25.43 -25.53 -17.09
CA ARG A 459 26.79 -26.02 -17.22
C ARG A 459 26.84 -27.53 -16.97
N ASP A 460 26.29 -27.99 -15.83
CA ASP A 460 26.24 -29.40 -15.47
C ASP A 460 25.56 -30.25 -16.57
N GLY A 461 24.47 -29.70 -17.17
CA GLY A 461 23.77 -30.36 -18.28
C GLY A 461 24.59 -30.44 -19.59
N ILE A 462 25.45 -29.46 -19.86
CA ILE A 462 26.35 -29.48 -21.03
C ILE A 462 27.49 -30.45 -20.80
N GLU A 463 28.14 -30.41 -19.64
CA GLU A 463 29.26 -31.27 -19.25
C GLU A 463 28.83 -32.75 -19.21
N ALA A 464 27.64 -33.05 -18.71
CA ALA A 464 27.06 -34.40 -18.71
C ALA A 464 26.88 -34.99 -20.12
N LYS A 465 26.79 -34.13 -21.14
CA LYS A 465 26.70 -34.50 -22.56
C LYS A 465 28.07 -34.47 -23.27
N GLY A 466 29.16 -34.24 -22.53
CA GLY A 466 30.53 -34.16 -23.07
C GLY A 466 30.83 -32.83 -23.79
N GLY A 467 29.98 -31.80 -23.63
CA GLY A 467 30.21 -30.48 -24.18
C GLY A 467 31.07 -29.60 -23.26
N GLN A 468 31.51 -28.47 -23.80
CA GLN A 468 32.19 -27.39 -23.06
C GLN A 468 31.38 -26.10 -23.17
N TRP A 469 31.46 -25.28 -22.15
CA TRP A 469 30.79 -23.99 -22.10
C TRP A 469 31.80 -22.92 -21.69
N THR A 470 32.03 -21.95 -22.58
CA THR A 470 33.04 -20.92 -22.35
C THR A 470 32.55 -19.87 -21.34
N ALA A 471 33.48 -19.13 -20.73
CA ALA A 471 33.14 -18.04 -19.80
C ALA A 471 32.33 -16.93 -20.48
N GLU A 472 32.62 -16.66 -21.77
CA GLU A 472 31.88 -15.65 -22.53
C GLU A 472 30.43 -16.11 -22.80
N GLU A 473 30.24 -17.40 -23.16
CA GLU A 473 28.88 -17.95 -23.34
C GLU A 473 28.09 -17.97 -22.03
N GLU A 474 28.77 -18.28 -20.91
CA GLU A 474 28.16 -18.22 -19.59
C GLU A 474 27.74 -16.80 -19.24
N GLU A 475 28.61 -15.81 -19.43
CA GLU A 475 28.30 -14.40 -19.15
C GLU A 475 27.15 -13.89 -20.05
N ALA A 476 27.15 -14.24 -21.33
CA ALA A 476 26.07 -13.94 -22.26
C ALA A 476 24.72 -14.57 -21.83
N PHE A 477 24.75 -15.73 -21.19
CA PHE A 477 23.57 -16.37 -20.61
C PHE A 477 23.10 -15.69 -19.32
N LYS A 478 24.02 -15.25 -18.46
CA LYS A 478 23.72 -14.63 -17.18
C LYS A 478 23.18 -13.20 -17.31
N ALA A 479 23.70 -12.43 -18.27
CA ALA A 479 23.38 -11.01 -18.41
C ALA A 479 21.86 -10.72 -18.56
N PRO A 480 21.08 -11.39 -19.44
CA PRO A 480 19.66 -11.13 -19.55
C PRO A 480 18.87 -11.54 -18.30
N ILE A 481 19.33 -12.56 -17.57
CA ILE A 481 18.70 -12.98 -16.31
C ILE A 481 18.88 -11.89 -15.26
N ARG A 482 20.10 -11.36 -15.10
CA ARG A 482 20.37 -10.25 -14.17
C ARG A 482 19.51 -9.05 -14.50
N GLN A 483 19.43 -8.68 -15.78
CA GLN A 483 18.61 -7.54 -16.22
C GLN A 483 17.12 -7.75 -15.90
N GLN A 484 16.59 -8.94 -16.17
CA GLN A 484 15.20 -9.28 -15.85
C GLN A 484 14.91 -9.13 -14.34
N TYR A 485 15.82 -9.60 -13.48
CA TYR A 485 15.66 -9.51 -12.03
C TYR A 485 15.77 -8.08 -11.53
N GLU A 486 16.66 -7.26 -12.13
CA GLU A 486 16.77 -5.84 -11.80
C GLU A 486 15.49 -5.09 -12.17
N ASP A 487 14.99 -5.29 -13.40
CA ASP A 487 13.78 -4.63 -13.89
C ASP A 487 12.54 -5.03 -13.06
N GLN A 488 12.35 -6.33 -12.80
CA GLN A 488 11.19 -6.86 -12.09
C GLN A 488 11.29 -6.69 -10.57
N GLY A 489 12.49 -6.57 -10.03
CA GLY A 489 12.76 -6.30 -8.62
C GLY A 489 12.65 -4.84 -8.24
N HIS A 490 12.56 -3.94 -9.23
CA HIS A 490 12.55 -2.48 -9.01
C HIS A 490 11.27 -2.02 -8.28
N PRO A 491 11.33 -1.02 -7.36
CA PRO A 491 10.17 -0.54 -6.64
C PRO A 491 9.02 -0.07 -7.54
N TYR A 492 9.33 0.56 -8.68
CA TYR A 492 8.30 1.00 -9.62
C TYR A 492 7.57 -0.15 -10.30
N TYR A 493 8.26 -1.27 -10.55
CA TYR A 493 7.62 -2.47 -11.06
C TYR A 493 6.67 -3.09 -10.02
N ALA A 494 7.11 -3.10 -8.76
CA ALA A 494 6.34 -3.62 -7.63
C ALA A 494 5.09 -2.77 -7.35
N THR A 495 5.27 -1.45 -7.18
CA THR A 495 4.17 -0.53 -6.87
C THR A 495 3.16 -0.40 -8.00
N ALA A 496 3.61 -0.46 -9.27
CA ALA A 496 2.71 -0.51 -10.43
C ALA A 496 1.72 -1.67 -10.35
N ARG A 497 2.12 -2.79 -9.71
CA ARG A 497 1.34 -4.02 -9.53
C ARG A 497 0.70 -4.16 -8.17
N LEU A 498 0.77 -3.13 -7.32
CA LEU A 498 0.26 -3.12 -5.95
C LEU A 498 0.86 -4.25 -5.08
N TRP A 499 2.16 -4.51 -5.23
CA TRP A 499 2.88 -5.37 -4.28
C TRP A 499 3.21 -4.63 -2.99
N ASP A 500 3.05 -3.32 -3.00
CA ASP A 500 3.12 -2.40 -1.87
C ASP A 500 1.92 -1.43 -1.87
N ASP A 501 1.87 -0.56 -0.88
CA ASP A 501 0.90 0.52 -0.76
C ASP A 501 1.50 1.88 -1.16
N GLY A 502 2.72 1.88 -1.68
CA GLY A 502 3.43 3.03 -2.25
C GLY A 502 4.93 2.99 -1.99
N VAL A 503 5.67 3.60 -2.91
CA VAL A 503 7.07 3.94 -2.70
C VAL A 503 7.11 5.28 -1.97
N ILE A 504 7.86 5.36 -0.88
CA ILE A 504 7.92 6.54 -0.02
C ILE A 504 9.33 7.13 0.05
N ASP A 505 9.41 8.43 0.27
CA ASP A 505 10.64 9.08 0.66
C ASP A 505 11.10 8.52 2.02
N PRO A 506 12.37 8.09 2.18
CA PRO A 506 12.89 7.65 3.48
C PRO A 506 12.64 8.63 4.62
N ALA A 507 12.72 9.92 4.37
CA ALA A 507 12.45 10.96 5.37
C ALA A 507 11.00 10.99 5.85
N ASP A 508 10.05 10.48 5.06
CA ASP A 508 8.63 10.37 5.42
C ASP A 508 8.30 9.12 6.23
N THR A 509 9.25 8.23 6.49
CA THR A 509 9.01 6.93 7.16
C THR A 509 8.27 7.09 8.49
N ARG A 510 8.69 8.01 9.35
CA ARG A 510 8.02 8.27 10.63
C ARG A 510 6.58 8.73 10.41
N ARG A 511 6.35 9.65 9.47
CA ARG A 511 5.04 10.24 9.17
C ARG A 511 4.04 9.19 8.66
N VAL A 512 4.43 8.36 7.69
CA VAL A 512 3.51 7.34 7.15
C VAL A 512 3.18 6.26 8.18
N LEU A 513 4.17 5.86 9.00
CA LEU A 513 3.93 4.95 10.12
C LEU A 513 2.96 5.55 11.14
N ALA A 514 3.14 6.81 11.51
CA ALA A 514 2.25 7.50 12.45
C ALA A 514 0.81 7.58 11.93
N LEU A 515 0.62 7.93 10.66
CA LEU A 515 -0.71 7.97 10.04
C LEU A 515 -1.35 6.59 9.98
N GLY A 516 -0.59 5.58 9.59
CA GLY A 516 -1.05 4.19 9.58
C GLY A 516 -1.44 3.70 10.97
N LEU A 517 -0.60 3.94 11.98
CA LEU A 517 -0.89 3.61 13.38
C LEU A 517 -2.15 4.32 13.91
N ALA A 518 -2.29 5.61 13.60
CA ALA A 518 -3.49 6.36 13.98
C ALA A 518 -4.77 5.79 13.35
N ALA A 519 -4.69 5.33 12.09
CA ALA A 519 -5.81 4.70 11.40
C ALA A 519 -6.23 3.37 12.06
N THR A 520 -5.28 2.57 12.56
CA THR A 520 -5.61 1.29 13.22
C THR A 520 -6.43 1.44 14.49
N ARG A 521 -6.48 2.63 15.10
CA ARG A 521 -7.26 2.91 16.32
C ARG A 521 -8.75 3.02 16.11
N ASN A 522 -9.21 2.97 14.89
CA ASN A 522 -10.64 2.88 14.59
C ASN A 522 -11.17 1.44 14.75
N ALA A 523 -10.29 0.45 14.89
CA ALA A 523 -10.64 -0.95 15.09
C ALA A 523 -10.06 -1.51 16.40
N PRO A 524 -10.76 -2.43 17.08
CA PRO A 524 -10.19 -3.16 18.20
C PRO A 524 -9.05 -4.06 17.73
N ILE A 525 -8.09 -4.31 18.61
CA ILE A 525 -7.07 -5.34 18.39
C ILE A 525 -7.60 -6.68 18.91
N GLU A 526 -7.82 -7.61 17.98
CA GLU A 526 -8.31 -8.94 18.28
C GLU A 526 -7.29 -9.75 19.09
N ASP A 527 -7.78 -10.77 19.80
CA ASP A 527 -6.91 -11.69 20.53
C ASP A 527 -6.20 -12.62 19.56
N THR A 528 -4.88 -12.68 19.66
CA THR A 528 -4.08 -13.58 18.81
C THR A 528 -4.20 -15.02 19.29
N ARG A 529 -4.43 -15.93 18.37
CA ARG A 529 -4.39 -17.38 18.58
C ARG A 529 -3.31 -17.97 17.69
N PHE A 530 -2.23 -18.42 18.31
CA PHE A 530 -1.16 -19.10 17.60
C PHE A 530 -1.55 -20.55 17.29
N GLY A 531 -1.14 -21.03 16.11
CA GLY A 531 -1.23 -22.44 15.77
C GLY A 531 -0.13 -23.26 16.49
N VAL A 532 0.03 -24.50 16.04
CA VAL A 532 1.08 -25.38 16.59
C VAL A 532 2.44 -25.00 16.01
N PHE A 533 3.38 -24.66 16.88
CA PHE A 533 4.78 -24.48 16.52
C PHE A 533 5.48 -25.85 16.56
N ARG A 534 6.16 -26.21 15.48
CA ARG A 534 7.00 -27.41 15.46
C ARG A 534 8.27 -27.17 16.31
N MET A 535 8.51 -28.01 17.30
CA MET A 535 9.64 -27.90 18.25
C MET A 535 10.88 -28.66 17.75
#